data_c122a65d0d668c0c48b2aac4a3e09fe2
#
_entry.id   c122a65d0d668c0c48b2aac4a3e09fe2
#
_cell.length_a   1.000
_cell.length_b   1.000
_cell.length_c   1.000
_cell.angle_alpha   90.00
_cell.angle_beta   90.00
_cell.angle_gamma   90.00
#
_symmetry.space_group_name_H-M   'P 1'
#
loop_
_entity.id
_entity.type
_entity.pdbx_description
1 polymer ?
#
loop_
_entity_poly.entity_id
_entity_poly.type
_entity_poly.pdbx_seq_one_letter_code
_entity_poly.pdbx_strand_id
1 'polypeptide(L)'
;MARVYQSGFGPVHERNAAMTCTGPGAHASLRPPHLACPDMTDDAAEDGDQDDRPSKSARKRHSTDLQALGEALIELSASELEALPLPEPLRDAVLLAQRITAHGGLYRQKQYIGKLMRKFDAEPIREAIEARRDRERVEAMRFHRIEEWREKLLREGAEAVTKLKAEFPAVDAAAVGALTERARKEQQSSSQKVTPAGRELFRLLRETM
;
A
#
# COMPACT_ATOMS: atom_id res chain seq x y z
N MET A 1 13.88 22.70 -43.28
CA MET A 1 14.75 23.68 -42.59
C MET A 1 14.94 23.23 -41.16
N ALA A 2 16.07 22.60 -40.89
CA ALA A 2 16.43 22.07 -39.61
C ALA A 2 17.17 23.13 -38.81
N ARG A 3 16.80 23.35 -37.55
CA ARG A 3 17.52 24.17 -36.60
C ARG A 3 18.02 23.31 -35.45
N VAL A 4 19.31 23.03 -35.53
CA VAL A 4 20.09 22.35 -34.48
C VAL A 4 20.36 23.36 -33.36
N TYR A 5 20.03 23.00 -32.11
CA TYR A 5 20.47 23.73 -30.94
C TYR A 5 21.54 22.90 -30.22
N GLN A 6 22.77 23.37 -30.32
CA GLN A 6 23.90 22.89 -29.50
C GLN A 6 23.85 23.61 -28.17
N SER A 7 23.81 22.88 -27.08
CA SER A 7 24.04 23.41 -25.73
C SER A 7 25.39 22.93 -25.22
N GLY A 8 26.26 23.91 -24.94
CA GLY A 8 27.61 23.73 -24.48
C GLY A 8 27.65 23.26 -23.00
N PHE A 9 28.55 22.35 -22.78
CA PHE A 9 29.02 21.96 -21.46
C PHE A 9 30.09 22.95 -20.99
N GLY A 10 29.91 23.54 -19.79
CA GLY A 10 30.93 24.31 -19.08
C GLY A 10 31.46 23.51 -17.89
N PRO A 11 32.77 23.63 -17.55
CA PRO A 11 33.41 22.75 -16.57
C PRO A 11 33.17 23.21 -15.13
N VAL A 12 32.94 22.21 -14.26
CA VAL A 12 32.86 22.36 -12.81
C VAL A 12 34.24 22.64 -12.21
N HIS A 13 34.35 23.72 -11.47
CA HIS A 13 35.53 24.07 -10.67
C HIS A 13 35.53 23.28 -9.36
N GLU A 14 36.48 22.34 -9.23
CA GLU A 14 36.96 21.83 -7.95
C GLU A 14 37.69 22.95 -7.20
N ARG A 15 37.28 23.21 -5.97
CA ARG A 15 38.13 23.88 -4.97
C ARG A 15 38.20 23.02 -3.72
N ASN A 16 39.26 22.25 -3.69
CA ASN A 16 39.84 21.65 -2.51
C ASN A 16 40.41 22.77 -1.62
N ALA A 17 40.02 22.83 -0.37
CA ALA A 17 40.71 23.59 0.65
C ALA A 17 40.85 22.69 1.91
N ALA A 18 41.99 22.03 1.97
CA ALA A 18 42.48 21.40 3.18
C ALA A 18 42.88 22.51 4.17
N MET A 19 42.33 22.45 5.36
CA MET A 19 42.78 23.26 6.50
C MET A 19 43.25 22.31 7.61
N THR A 20 44.55 22.10 7.59
CA THR A 20 45.34 21.49 8.68
C THR A 20 45.49 22.49 9.80
N CYS A 21 44.99 22.20 10.98
CA CYS A 21 45.41 22.85 12.20
C CYS A 21 46.14 21.87 13.10
N THR A 22 47.46 22.00 13.06
CA THR A 22 48.39 21.40 14.03
C THR A 22 48.61 22.43 15.15
N GLY A 23 48.44 22.03 16.41
CA GLY A 23 48.85 22.81 17.55
C GLY A 23 48.80 21.99 18.83
N PRO A 24 49.94 21.74 19.50
CA PRO A 24 49.97 21.02 20.77
C PRO A 24 49.85 22.00 21.95
N GLY A 25 48.92 21.73 22.84
CA GLY A 25 48.74 22.47 24.10
C GLY A 25 48.54 21.49 25.24
N ALA A 26 49.62 21.10 25.88
CA ALA A 26 49.61 20.38 27.15
C ALA A 26 49.11 21.30 28.27
N HIS A 27 48.02 20.95 28.93
CA HIS A 27 47.73 21.47 30.24
C HIS A 27 47.44 20.37 31.25
N ALA A 28 48.30 20.40 32.26
CA ALA A 28 48.39 19.46 33.34
C ALA A 28 47.11 19.36 34.19
N SER A 29 46.88 18.15 34.57
CA SER A 29 46.07 17.62 35.64
C SER A 29 46.12 18.44 36.91
N LEU A 30 44.94 18.81 37.43
CA LEU A 30 44.69 18.99 38.85
C LEU A 30 43.41 18.28 39.20
N ARG A 31 43.52 17.07 39.73
CA ARG A 31 42.42 16.37 40.42
C ARG A 31 42.30 16.95 41.82
N PRO A 32 41.12 17.38 42.28
CA PRO A 32 40.85 17.57 43.68
C PRO A 32 40.60 16.24 44.39
N PRO A 33 40.92 16.09 45.67
CA PRO A 33 40.76 14.86 46.44
C PRO A 33 39.26 14.57 46.72
N HIS A 34 38.94 13.28 46.65
CA HIS A 34 37.61 12.75 46.96
C HIS A 34 37.19 13.05 48.38
N LEU A 35 36.05 13.72 48.43
CA LEU A 35 35.22 13.73 49.64
C LEU A 35 34.40 12.44 49.61
N ALA A 36 34.55 11.62 50.61
CA ALA A 36 33.78 10.44 50.89
C ALA A 36 32.31 10.86 51.10
N CYS A 37 31.40 10.36 50.27
CA CYS A 37 29.99 10.44 50.55
C CYS A 37 29.61 9.45 51.61
N PRO A 38 28.81 9.84 52.62
CA PRO A 38 28.26 8.90 53.56
C PRO A 38 27.23 7.98 52.88
N ASP A 39 27.32 6.74 53.24
CA ASP A 39 26.42 5.63 52.95
C ASP A 39 25.00 5.99 53.33
N MET A 40 24.17 6.34 52.35
CA MET A 40 22.71 6.42 52.51
C MET A 40 22.14 5.10 52.02
N THR A 41 21.84 4.27 52.97
CA THR A 41 21.04 3.06 52.79
C THR A 41 19.72 3.43 52.11
N ASP A 42 19.53 2.83 50.94
CA ASP A 42 18.32 2.85 50.16
C ASP A 42 17.16 2.24 50.93
N ASP A 43 16.21 3.10 51.29
CA ASP A 43 14.83 2.67 51.44
C ASP A 43 14.24 2.63 50.02
N ALA A 44 14.26 1.45 49.44
CA ALA A 44 13.56 1.14 48.21
C ALA A 44 12.04 1.19 48.46
N ALA A 45 11.47 2.36 48.35
CA ALA A 45 10.05 2.48 48.08
C ALA A 45 9.84 2.06 46.61
N GLU A 46 9.42 0.82 46.46
CA GLU A 46 8.84 0.34 45.21
C GLU A 46 7.51 1.06 44.97
N ASP A 47 7.60 2.29 44.46
CA ASP A 47 6.46 3.01 43.91
C ASP A 47 6.26 2.48 42.48
N GLY A 48 5.53 1.36 42.39
CA GLY A 48 5.06 0.77 41.16
C GLY A 48 3.97 1.63 40.52
N ASP A 49 4.29 2.86 40.14
CA ASP A 49 3.50 3.65 39.25
C ASP A 49 3.75 3.07 37.83
N GLN A 50 2.94 2.06 37.48
CA GLN A 50 2.85 1.60 36.10
C GLN A 50 2.35 2.78 35.29
N ASP A 51 3.31 3.57 34.74
CA ASP A 51 3.04 4.64 33.80
C ASP A 51 2.39 4.00 32.54
N ASP A 52 1.05 3.94 32.52
CA ASP A 52 0.22 3.48 31.39
C ASP A 52 0.41 4.32 30.12
N ARG A 53 1.36 5.26 30.15
CA ARG A 53 1.69 6.08 28.98
C ARG A 53 2.40 5.26 27.93
N PRO A 54 1.86 5.23 26.70
CA PRO A 54 2.50 4.49 25.62
C PRO A 54 3.93 4.98 25.40
N SER A 55 4.87 4.03 25.26
CA SER A 55 6.29 4.31 25.03
C SER A 55 6.51 5.22 23.82
N LYS A 56 7.64 5.92 23.75
CA LYS A 56 7.99 6.75 22.57
C LYS A 56 7.89 5.96 21.25
N SER A 57 8.30 4.69 21.25
CA SER A 57 8.21 3.80 20.11
C SER A 57 6.77 3.44 19.76
N ALA A 58 5.91 3.23 20.75
CA ALA A 58 4.48 2.99 20.54
C ALA A 58 3.78 4.21 19.94
N ARG A 59 4.07 5.41 20.45
CA ARG A 59 3.54 6.66 19.88
C ARG A 59 4.00 6.90 18.45
N LYS A 60 5.27 6.59 18.13
CA LYS A 60 5.79 6.70 16.77
C LYS A 60 5.08 5.73 15.84
N ARG A 61 4.92 4.45 16.22
CA ARG A 61 4.18 3.46 15.44
C ARG A 61 2.75 3.91 15.19
N HIS A 62 2.02 4.27 16.23
CA HIS A 62 0.65 4.78 16.11
C HIS A 62 0.54 5.99 15.16
N SER A 63 1.48 6.96 15.26
CA SER A 63 1.50 8.09 14.33
C SER A 63 1.78 7.69 12.89
N THR A 64 2.64 6.68 12.66
CA THR A 64 2.93 6.14 11.33
C THR A 64 1.71 5.40 10.76
N ASP A 65 1.01 4.62 11.59
CA ASP A 65 -0.19 3.88 11.19
C ASP A 65 -1.32 4.84 10.79
N LEU A 66 -1.54 5.91 11.56
CA LEU A 66 -2.51 6.96 11.21
C LEU A 66 -2.13 7.69 9.92
N GLN A 67 -0.84 7.92 9.68
CA GLN A 67 -0.35 8.49 8.44
C GLN A 67 -0.64 7.56 7.25
N ALA A 68 -0.31 6.27 7.39
CA ALA A 68 -0.57 5.26 6.36
C ALA A 68 -2.07 5.11 6.06
N LEU A 69 -2.91 5.17 7.09
CA LEU A 69 -4.37 5.16 6.93
C LEU A 69 -4.85 6.40 6.16
N GLY A 70 -4.33 7.59 6.50
CA GLY A 70 -4.62 8.83 5.78
C GLY A 70 -4.15 8.80 4.31
N GLU A 71 -3.03 8.14 4.01
CA GLU A 71 -2.55 7.95 2.65
C GLU A 71 -3.44 6.99 1.86
N ALA A 72 -3.92 5.92 2.49
CA ALA A 72 -4.87 5.00 1.87
C ALA A 72 -6.19 5.68 1.47
N LEU A 73 -6.65 6.70 2.22
CA LEU A 73 -7.82 7.50 1.84
C LEU A 73 -7.62 8.27 0.53
N ILE A 74 -6.38 8.70 0.22
CA ILE A 74 -6.10 9.44 -1.02
C ILE A 74 -6.24 8.57 -2.26
N GLU A 75 -6.09 7.25 -2.13
CA GLU A 75 -6.21 6.27 -3.21
C GLU A 75 -7.66 5.88 -3.53
N LEU A 76 -8.61 6.26 -2.66
CA LEU A 76 -10.03 5.94 -2.84
C LEU A 76 -10.67 6.83 -3.91
N SER A 77 -11.66 6.31 -4.62
CA SER A 77 -12.52 7.11 -5.50
C SER A 77 -13.43 8.05 -4.70
N ALA A 78 -13.97 9.07 -5.35
CA ALA A 78 -14.89 10.02 -4.70
C ALA A 78 -16.12 9.32 -4.11
N SER A 79 -16.70 8.35 -4.83
CA SER A 79 -17.86 7.57 -4.36
C SER A 79 -17.54 6.71 -3.13
N GLU A 80 -16.33 6.17 -3.05
CA GLU A 80 -15.87 5.41 -1.89
C GLU A 80 -15.65 6.31 -0.68
N LEU A 81 -15.10 7.51 -0.88
CA LEU A 81 -14.93 8.50 0.19
C LEU A 81 -16.27 8.98 0.76
N GLU A 82 -17.31 9.10 -0.09
CA GLU A 82 -18.65 9.44 0.35
C GLU A 82 -19.29 8.35 1.21
N ALA A 83 -19.01 7.10 0.92
CA ALA A 83 -19.52 5.95 1.67
C ALA A 83 -18.84 5.76 3.05
N LEU A 84 -17.71 6.43 3.29
CA LEU A 84 -16.98 6.34 4.56
C LEU A 84 -17.49 7.36 5.58
N PRO A 85 -17.48 7.03 6.88
CA PRO A 85 -17.84 7.95 7.95
C PRO A 85 -16.72 8.97 8.23
N LEU A 86 -16.38 9.77 7.22
CA LEU A 86 -15.30 10.75 7.31
C LEU A 86 -15.83 12.09 7.82
N PRO A 87 -15.16 12.71 8.83
CA PRO A 87 -15.39 14.09 9.18
C PRO A 87 -15.14 15.02 7.96
N GLU A 88 -15.99 16.02 7.79
CA GLU A 88 -15.93 16.97 6.65
C GLU A 88 -14.52 17.55 6.42
N PRO A 89 -13.81 18.07 7.45
CA PRO A 89 -12.46 18.63 7.25
C PRO A 89 -11.45 17.60 6.74
N LEU A 90 -11.60 16.33 7.10
CA LEU A 90 -10.74 15.25 6.63
C LEU A 90 -11.06 14.88 5.19
N ARG A 91 -12.34 14.80 4.84
CA ARG A 91 -12.81 14.54 3.47
C ARG A 91 -12.29 15.60 2.50
N ASP A 92 -12.45 16.88 2.85
CA ASP A 92 -11.98 18.00 2.03
C ASP A 92 -10.45 17.97 1.84
N ALA A 93 -9.72 17.65 2.90
CA ALA A 93 -8.27 17.53 2.85
C ALA A 93 -7.82 16.39 1.92
N VAL A 94 -8.53 15.26 1.91
CA VAL A 94 -8.27 14.12 1.02
C VAL A 94 -8.61 14.47 -0.43
N LEU A 95 -9.77 15.07 -0.69
CA LEU A 95 -10.17 15.51 -2.04
C LEU A 95 -9.20 16.54 -2.62
N LEU A 96 -8.69 17.44 -1.77
CA LEU A 96 -7.64 18.39 -2.17
C LEU A 96 -6.34 17.65 -2.52
N ALA A 97 -5.93 16.66 -1.72
CA ALA A 97 -4.72 15.87 -1.99
C ALA A 97 -4.75 15.18 -3.36
N GLN A 98 -5.92 14.65 -3.74
CA GLN A 98 -6.12 13.98 -5.03
C GLN A 98 -5.92 14.91 -6.25
N ARG A 99 -6.11 16.21 -6.06
CA ARG A 99 -5.95 17.23 -7.11
C ARG A 99 -4.54 17.77 -7.23
N ILE A 100 -3.70 17.56 -6.21
CA ILE A 100 -2.33 18.09 -6.18
C ILE A 100 -1.42 17.21 -7.01
N THR A 101 -0.85 17.76 -8.09
CA THR A 101 0.12 17.09 -8.96
C THR A 101 1.57 17.36 -8.54
N ALA A 102 1.83 18.49 -7.87
CA ALA A 102 3.17 18.86 -7.42
C ALA A 102 3.61 18.03 -6.21
N HIS A 103 4.71 17.28 -6.35
CA HIS A 103 5.21 16.37 -5.30
C HIS A 103 5.38 17.04 -3.92
N GLY A 104 5.98 18.24 -3.88
CA GLY A 104 6.16 18.97 -2.61
C GLY A 104 4.85 19.43 -1.98
N GLY A 105 3.85 19.79 -2.80
CA GLY A 105 2.50 20.16 -2.35
C GLY A 105 1.78 18.94 -1.78
N LEU A 106 1.82 17.81 -2.50
CA LEU A 106 1.22 16.56 -2.06
C LEU A 106 1.83 16.07 -0.74
N TYR A 107 3.15 16.16 -0.59
CA TYR A 107 3.82 15.79 0.67
C TYR A 107 3.30 16.60 1.86
N ARG A 108 3.17 17.93 1.72
CA ARG A 108 2.62 18.79 2.79
C ARG A 108 1.17 18.45 3.09
N GLN A 109 0.37 18.17 2.06
CA GLN A 109 -1.03 17.79 2.23
C GLN A 109 -1.18 16.45 2.95
N LYS A 110 -0.34 15.46 2.63
CA LYS A 110 -0.28 14.19 3.36
C LYS A 110 0.04 14.38 4.85
N GLN A 111 0.99 15.28 5.17
CA GLN A 111 1.31 15.63 6.56
C GLN A 111 0.10 16.27 7.27
N TYR A 112 -0.63 17.14 6.58
CA TYR A 112 -1.85 17.74 7.12
C TYR A 112 -2.95 16.72 7.39
N ILE A 113 -3.19 15.79 6.46
CA ILE A 113 -4.12 14.67 6.62
C ILE A 113 -3.71 13.83 7.85
N GLY A 114 -2.44 13.46 7.99
CA GLY A 114 -1.94 12.74 9.16
C GLY A 114 -2.13 13.51 10.48
N LYS A 115 -2.07 14.85 10.44
CA LYS A 115 -2.41 15.68 11.62
C LYS A 115 -3.91 15.65 11.93
N LEU A 116 -4.77 15.64 10.92
CA LEU A 116 -6.22 15.52 11.09
C LEU A 116 -6.58 14.15 11.66
N MET A 117 -6.01 13.08 11.12
CA MET A 117 -6.23 11.71 11.59
C MET A 117 -5.98 11.53 13.10
N ARG A 118 -5.05 12.29 13.66
CA ARG A 118 -4.80 12.27 15.12
C ARG A 118 -5.86 12.98 15.98
N LYS A 119 -6.76 13.76 15.36
CA LYS A 119 -7.81 14.50 16.06
C LYS A 119 -9.15 13.77 16.08
N PHE A 120 -9.31 12.81 15.22
CA PHE A 120 -10.54 12.04 15.06
C PHE A 120 -10.33 10.60 15.49
N ASP A 121 -11.42 9.92 15.81
CA ASP A 121 -11.38 8.49 15.99
C ASP A 121 -11.14 7.83 14.62
N ALA A 122 -10.01 7.15 14.49
CA ALA A 122 -9.59 6.51 13.26
C ALA A 122 -10.12 5.07 13.12
N GLU A 123 -10.69 4.51 14.18
CA GLU A 123 -11.12 3.10 14.17
C GLU A 123 -12.24 2.81 13.16
N PRO A 124 -13.33 3.61 13.07
CA PRO A 124 -14.36 3.40 12.06
C PRO A 124 -13.83 3.51 10.62
N ILE A 125 -12.82 4.38 10.42
CA ILE A 125 -12.18 4.55 9.11
C ILE A 125 -11.34 3.33 8.78
N ARG A 126 -10.59 2.80 9.76
CA ARG A 126 -9.78 1.59 9.61
C ARG A 126 -10.65 0.39 9.24
N GLU A 127 -11.70 0.13 10.02
CA GLU A 127 -12.64 -0.96 9.76
C GLU A 127 -13.24 -0.89 8.35
N ALA A 128 -13.64 0.30 7.92
CA ALA A 128 -14.23 0.49 6.59
C ALA A 128 -13.23 0.24 5.46
N ILE A 129 -11.97 0.65 5.61
CA ILE A 129 -10.89 0.39 4.65
C ILE A 129 -10.53 -1.11 4.64
N GLU A 130 -10.47 -1.76 5.80
CA GLU A 130 -10.20 -3.19 5.88
C GLU A 130 -11.32 -4.02 5.25
N ALA A 131 -12.57 -3.70 5.55
CA ALA A 131 -13.73 -4.34 4.92
C ALA A 131 -13.75 -4.16 3.38
N ARG A 132 -13.29 -3.01 2.88
CA ARG A 132 -13.10 -2.79 1.44
C ARG A 132 -12.01 -3.70 0.87
N ARG A 133 -10.84 -3.73 1.51
CA ARG A 133 -9.70 -4.58 1.08
C ARG A 133 -10.07 -6.05 1.06
N ASP A 134 -10.86 -6.49 2.03
CA ASP A 134 -11.33 -7.88 2.07
C ASP A 134 -12.30 -8.19 0.92
N ARG A 135 -13.22 -7.27 0.58
CA ARG A 135 -14.07 -7.42 -0.61
C ARG A 135 -13.24 -7.49 -1.89
N GLU A 136 -12.27 -6.60 -2.07
CA GLU A 136 -11.37 -6.61 -3.23
C GLU A 136 -10.56 -7.91 -3.31
N ARG A 137 -10.08 -8.42 -2.17
CA ARG A 137 -9.37 -9.70 -2.11
C ARG A 137 -10.27 -10.87 -2.52
N VAL A 138 -11.51 -10.90 -2.04
CA VAL A 138 -12.48 -11.93 -2.41
C VAL A 138 -12.79 -11.87 -3.91
N GLU A 139 -13.01 -10.68 -4.44
CA GLU A 139 -13.25 -10.50 -5.89
C GLU A 139 -12.03 -10.91 -6.72
N ALA A 140 -10.82 -10.56 -6.30
CA ALA A 140 -9.59 -10.96 -6.97
C ALA A 140 -9.40 -12.49 -6.96
N MET A 141 -9.68 -13.15 -5.82
CA MET A 141 -9.64 -14.61 -5.75
C MET A 141 -10.68 -15.26 -6.64
N ARG A 142 -11.91 -14.70 -6.67
CA ARG A 142 -12.97 -15.18 -7.59
C ARG A 142 -12.54 -15.04 -9.05
N PHE A 143 -12.00 -13.89 -9.42
CA PHE A 143 -11.50 -13.63 -10.77
C PHE A 143 -10.40 -14.63 -11.15
N HIS A 144 -9.43 -14.85 -10.27
CA HIS A 144 -8.34 -15.80 -10.49
C HIS A 144 -8.86 -17.24 -10.69
N ARG A 145 -9.82 -17.66 -9.87
CA ARG A 145 -10.45 -18.98 -10.02
C ARG A 145 -11.18 -19.15 -11.36
N ILE A 146 -11.85 -18.09 -11.85
CA ILE A 146 -12.51 -18.10 -13.17
C ILE A 146 -11.47 -18.24 -14.27
N GLU A 147 -10.34 -17.53 -14.19
CA GLU A 147 -9.25 -17.65 -15.17
C GLU A 147 -8.62 -19.05 -15.15
N GLU A 148 -8.38 -19.63 -13.99
CA GLU A 148 -7.87 -21.00 -13.85
C GLU A 148 -8.82 -22.02 -14.50
N TRP A 149 -10.12 -21.89 -14.26
CA TRP A 149 -11.11 -22.75 -14.89
C TRP A 149 -11.17 -22.54 -16.41
N ARG A 150 -11.11 -21.32 -16.89
CA ARG A 150 -11.04 -21.02 -18.32
C ARG A 150 -9.83 -21.71 -18.97
N GLU A 151 -8.64 -21.57 -18.38
CA GLU A 151 -7.44 -22.21 -18.91
C GLU A 151 -7.52 -23.74 -18.88
N LYS A 152 -8.07 -24.29 -17.82
CA LYS A 152 -8.28 -25.74 -17.68
C LYS A 152 -9.27 -26.28 -18.73
N LEU A 153 -10.37 -25.56 -18.97
CA LEU A 153 -11.34 -25.91 -20.01
C LEU A 153 -10.69 -25.88 -21.40
N LEU A 154 -9.91 -24.87 -21.71
CA LEU A 154 -9.22 -24.77 -22.98
C LEU A 154 -8.15 -25.85 -23.16
N ARG A 155 -7.51 -26.31 -22.09
CA ARG A 155 -6.50 -27.37 -22.13
C ARG A 155 -7.11 -28.77 -22.18
N GLU A 156 -8.03 -29.08 -21.29
CA GLU A 156 -8.56 -30.44 -21.05
C GLU A 156 -9.89 -30.72 -21.80
N GLY A 157 -10.62 -29.67 -22.23
CA GLY A 157 -11.87 -29.84 -23.00
C GLY A 157 -13.00 -30.50 -22.19
N ALA A 158 -13.62 -31.51 -22.72
CA ALA A 158 -14.80 -32.17 -22.15
C ALA A 158 -14.58 -32.75 -20.74
N GLU A 159 -13.36 -33.20 -20.43
CA GLU A 159 -13.03 -33.69 -19.10
C GLU A 159 -13.12 -32.58 -18.04
N ALA A 160 -12.61 -31.38 -18.38
CA ALA A 160 -12.71 -30.21 -17.49
C ALA A 160 -14.17 -29.75 -17.32
N VAL A 161 -15.00 -29.85 -18.36
CA VAL A 161 -16.44 -29.53 -18.27
C VAL A 161 -17.13 -30.44 -17.24
N THR A 162 -16.83 -31.74 -17.25
CA THR A 162 -17.37 -32.67 -16.27
C THR A 162 -16.95 -32.32 -14.84
N LYS A 163 -15.67 -32.00 -14.65
CA LYS A 163 -15.13 -31.55 -13.34
C LYS A 163 -15.78 -30.25 -12.87
N LEU A 164 -15.93 -29.27 -13.78
CA LEU A 164 -16.58 -28.00 -13.48
C LEU A 164 -18.03 -28.21 -13.03
N LYS A 165 -18.79 -29.04 -13.76
CA LYS A 165 -20.18 -29.36 -13.41
C LYS A 165 -20.31 -30.05 -12.06
N ALA A 166 -19.37 -30.92 -11.69
CA ALA A 166 -19.34 -31.57 -10.38
C ALA A 166 -19.11 -30.55 -9.24
N GLU A 167 -18.22 -29.56 -9.47
CA GLU A 167 -17.89 -28.53 -8.49
C GLU A 167 -18.95 -27.41 -8.43
N PHE A 168 -19.52 -27.05 -9.58
CA PHE A 168 -20.54 -26.02 -9.72
C PHE A 168 -21.81 -26.58 -10.40
N PRO A 169 -22.73 -27.17 -9.63
CA PRO A 169 -23.94 -27.77 -10.19
C PRO A 169 -24.87 -26.81 -10.94
N ALA A 170 -24.78 -25.52 -10.69
CA ALA A 170 -25.57 -24.48 -11.37
C ALA A 170 -25.09 -24.18 -12.80
N VAL A 171 -23.87 -24.58 -13.17
CA VAL A 171 -23.28 -24.33 -14.50
C VAL A 171 -23.99 -25.14 -15.57
N ASP A 172 -24.34 -24.51 -16.71
CA ASP A 172 -24.78 -25.18 -17.90
C ASP A 172 -23.60 -25.83 -18.64
N ALA A 173 -23.40 -27.12 -18.41
CA ALA A 173 -22.32 -27.90 -18.99
C ALA A 173 -22.37 -27.94 -20.55
N ALA A 174 -23.57 -27.89 -21.15
CA ALA A 174 -23.72 -27.90 -22.60
C ALA A 174 -23.25 -26.58 -23.21
N ALA A 175 -23.65 -25.45 -22.63
CA ALA A 175 -23.20 -24.13 -23.07
C ALA A 175 -21.69 -23.94 -22.89
N VAL A 176 -21.15 -24.32 -21.73
CA VAL A 176 -19.70 -24.26 -21.46
C VAL A 176 -18.92 -25.16 -22.44
N GLY A 177 -19.39 -26.39 -22.69
CA GLY A 177 -18.77 -27.32 -23.62
C GLY A 177 -18.70 -26.76 -25.04
N ALA A 178 -19.84 -26.23 -25.54
CA ALA A 178 -19.91 -25.64 -26.90
C ALA A 178 -18.96 -24.43 -27.04
N LEU A 179 -18.93 -23.52 -26.03
CA LEU A 179 -18.00 -22.37 -26.03
C LEU A 179 -16.55 -22.79 -25.93
N THR A 180 -16.25 -23.83 -25.13
CA THR A 180 -14.89 -24.36 -24.98
C THR A 180 -14.38 -24.89 -26.33
N GLU A 181 -15.16 -25.70 -27.02
CA GLU A 181 -14.78 -26.26 -28.35
C GLU A 181 -14.61 -25.14 -29.40
N ARG A 182 -15.50 -24.15 -29.39
CA ARG A 182 -15.40 -23.00 -30.30
C ARG A 182 -14.12 -22.18 -30.01
N ALA A 183 -13.83 -21.91 -28.74
CA ALA A 183 -12.65 -21.16 -28.34
C ALA A 183 -11.34 -21.89 -28.66
N ARG A 184 -11.31 -23.22 -28.51
CA ARG A 184 -10.16 -24.06 -28.92
C ARG A 184 -9.91 -24.01 -30.42
N LYS A 185 -10.97 -24.09 -31.23
CA LYS A 185 -10.87 -23.97 -32.71
C LYS A 185 -10.37 -22.57 -33.09
N GLU A 186 -10.89 -21.52 -32.49
CA GLU A 186 -10.44 -20.16 -32.75
C GLU A 186 -8.96 -19.95 -32.38
N GLN A 187 -8.48 -20.55 -31.28
CA GLN A 187 -7.06 -20.50 -30.88
C GLN A 187 -6.13 -21.26 -31.86
N GLN A 188 -6.61 -22.34 -32.44
CA GLN A 188 -5.83 -23.08 -33.45
C GLN A 188 -5.72 -22.31 -34.78
N SER A 189 -6.73 -21.52 -35.11
CA SER A 189 -6.78 -20.74 -36.36
C SER A 189 -6.20 -19.33 -36.22
N SER A 190 -5.99 -18.85 -35.02
CA SER A 190 -5.53 -17.49 -34.72
C SER A 190 -4.34 -17.50 -33.76
N SER A 191 -3.38 -16.62 -34.02
CA SER A 191 -2.23 -16.36 -33.12
C SER A 191 -2.61 -15.58 -31.84
N GLN A 192 -3.88 -15.23 -31.69
CA GLN A 192 -4.37 -14.44 -30.55
C GLN A 192 -4.60 -15.32 -29.33
N LYS A 193 -4.00 -14.92 -28.19
CA LYS A 193 -4.21 -15.60 -26.88
C LYS A 193 -5.65 -15.51 -26.36
N VAL A 194 -6.38 -14.45 -26.73
CA VAL A 194 -7.75 -14.20 -26.27
C VAL A 194 -8.67 -14.11 -27.47
N THR A 195 -9.47 -15.14 -27.66
CA THR A 195 -10.43 -15.25 -28.77
C THR A 195 -11.81 -14.70 -28.37
N PRO A 196 -12.70 -14.36 -29.33
CA PRO A 196 -14.08 -13.96 -29.03
C PRO A 196 -14.83 -15.00 -28.20
N ALA A 197 -14.78 -16.29 -28.59
CA ALA A 197 -15.40 -17.35 -27.82
C ALA A 197 -14.78 -17.53 -26.42
N GLY A 198 -13.46 -17.29 -26.28
CA GLY A 198 -12.78 -17.30 -24.97
C GLY A 198 -13.27 -16.18 -24.04
N ARG A 199 -13.65 -15.02 -24.58
CA ARG A 199 -14.28 -13.93 -23.81
C ARG A 199 -15.73 -14.26 -23.41
N GLU A 200 -16.48 -14.87 -24.29
CA GLU A 200 -17.84 -15.35 -23.98
C GLU A 200 -17.82 -16.43 -22.91
N LEU A 201 -16.89 -17.38 -23.00
CA LEU A 201 -16.66 -18.41 -21.98
C LEU A 201 -16.34 -17.80 -20.62
N PHE A 202 -15.43 -16.82 -20.57
CA PHE A 202 -15.10 -16.11 -19.34
C PHE A 202 -16.34 -15.41 -18.72
N ARG A 203 -17.15 -14.76 -19.56
CA ARG A 203 -18.39 -14.10 -19.10
C ARG A 203 -19.37 -15.10 -18.49
N LEU A 204 -19.59 -16.23 -19.16
CA LEU A 204 -20.48 -17.28 -18.68
C LEU A 204 -20.00 -17.86 -17.33
N LEU A 205 -18.69 -18.10 -17.19
CA LEU A 205 -18.11 -18.56 -15.92
C LEU A 205 -18.27 -17.52 -14.82
N ARG A 206 -18.10 -16.23 -15.13
CA ARG A 206 -18.27 -15.13 -14.17
C ARG A 206 -19.71 -15.00 -13.65
N GLU A 207 -20.69 -15.31 -14.47
CA GLU A 207 -22.12 -15.27 -14.10
C GLU A 207 -22.53 -16.49 -13.24
N THR A 208 -21.83 -17.60 -13.38
CA THR A 208 -22.22 -18.89 -12.77
C THR A 208 -21.36 -19.28 -11.57
N MET A 209 -20.18 -18.72 -11.40
CA MET A 209 -19.23 -18.93 -10.28
C MET A 209 -19.14 -17.71 -9.38
#